data_15c8abadf3c5a3d491257ab082d92382
#
_entry.id   15c8abadf3c5a3d491257ab082d92382
#
_cell.length_a   1.000
_cell.length_b   1.000
_cell.length_c   1.000
_cell.angle_alpha   90.00
_cell.angle_beta   90.00
_cell.angle_gamma   90.00
#
_symmetry.space_group_name_H-M   'P 1'
#
loop_
_entity.id
_entity.type
_entity.pdbx_description
1 polymer ?
#
loop_
_entity_poly.entity_id
_entity_poly.type
_entity_poly.pdbx_seq_one_letter_code
_entity_poly.pdbx_strand_id
1 'polypeptide(L)'
;MKIAIIGAGNLGGALGRSWAKAGHTIIFGVRDPVGGKTKPPLGEIGASASSMVVPDAVRSGDVIVLATPWDAIPDVITAMGDLRGKIIIDCTNPIFLNAEGSLSLSLGSSTSGAEEIARLATGARVAKAFNTYGWENFADASYPGYGDLKPVLFYCSDDDEAKEIVEKLAKDLGYEPVETGGLGMARSLEPLALLWTRLAVRRGRNPNFVWGMMKR
;
A
#
# COMPACT_ATOMS: atom_id res chain seq x y z
N MET A 1 -6.92 -15.44 1.31
CA MET A 1 -5.84 -15.48 0.29
C MET A 1 -4.49 -15.37 0.96
N LYS A 2 -3.42 -15.70 0.25
CA LYS A 2 -2.03 -15.48 0.69
C LYS A 2 -1.55 -14.12 0.16
N ILE A 3 -1.22 -13.21 1.06
CA ILE A 3 -0.78 -11.85 0.70
C ILE A 3 0.72 -11.75 0.95
N ALA A 4 1.51 -11.56 -0.12
CA ALA A 4 2.93 -11.29 -0.02
C ALA A 4 3.16 -9.78 0.16
N ILE A 5 3.54 -9.34 1.36
CA ILE A 5 3.84 -7.95 1.65
C ILE A 5 5.35 -7.73 1.54
N ILE A 6 5.77 -6.99 0.53
CA ILE A 6 7.17 -6.65 0.33
C ILE A 6 7.47 -5.36 1.09
N GLY A 7 8.18 -5.55 2.21
CA GLY A 7 8.43 -4.50 3.21
C GLY A 7 7.61 -4.70 4.48
N ALA A 8 8.30 -4.77 5.62
CA ALA A 8 7.70 -4.97 6.94
C ALA A 8 7.83 -3.72 7.83
N GLY A 9 7.88 -2.54 7.22
CA GLY A 9 7.85 -1.25 7.90
C GLY A 9 6.48 -0.95 8.49
N ASN A 10 6.26 0.32 8.87
CA ASN A 10 5.01 0.76 9.50
C ASN A 10 3.78 0.38 8.69
N LEU A 11 3.75 0.71 7.39
CA LEU A 11 2.60 0.43 6.52
C LEU A 11 2.42 -1.08 6.30
N GLY A 12 3.48 -1.80 5.88
CA GLY A 12 3.38 -3.23 5.63
C GLY A 12 3.01 -4.02 6.89
N GLY A 13 3.56 -3.61 8.05
CA GLY A 13 3.20 -4.21 9.34
C GLY A 13 1.76 -3.93 9.76
N ALA A 14 1.24 -2.71 9.55
CA ALA A 14 -0.15 -2.34 9.85
C ALA A 14 -1.13 -3.13 8.97
N LEU A 15 -0.93 -3.11 7.65
CA LEU A 15 -1.75 -3.87 6.71
C LEU A 15 -1.71 -5.37 7.00
N GLY A 16 -0.51 -5.92 7.28
CA GLY A 16 -0.33 -7.34 7.60
C GLY A 16 -1.12 -7.76 8.84
N ARG A 17 -1.07 -6.97 9.93
CA ARG A 17 -1.87 -7.23 11.13
C ARG A 17 -3.38 -7.21 10.85
N SER A 18 -3.81 -6.21 10.11
CA SER A 18 -5.24 -5.99 9.86
C SER A 18 -5.82 -7.05 8.92
N TRP A 19 -5.12 -7.41 7.84
CA TRP A 19 -5.54 -8.49 6.95
C TRP A 19 -5.44 -9.88 7.61
N ALA A 20 -4.46 -10.11 8.49
CA ALA A 20 -4.41 -11.36 9.27
C ALA A 20 -5.64 -11.51 10.18
N LYS A 21 -6.07 -10.43 10.85
CA LYS A 21 -7.32 -10.40 11.63
C LYS A 21 -8.56 -10.66 10.76
N ALA A 22 -8.53 -10.23 9.50
CA ALA A 22 -9.58 -10.50 8.51
C ALA A 22 -9.51 -11.92 7.90
N GLY A 23 -8.59 -12.78 8.37
CA GLY A 23 -8.50 -14.18 7.96
C GLY A 23 -7.59 -14.46 6.76
N HIS A 24 -6.72 -13.53 6.39
CA HIS A 24 -5.72 -13.76 5.35
C HIS A 24 -4.44 -14.37 5.91
N THR A 25 -3.69 -15.09 5.07
CA THR A 25 -2.34 -15.55 5.37
C THR A 25 -1.33 -14.51 4.88
N ILE A 26 -0.44 -14.05 5.76
CA ILE A 26 0.51 -12.98 5.48
C ILE A 26 1.91 -13.56 5.31
N ILE A 27 2.56 -13.15 4.24
CA ILE A 27 3.94 -13.54 3.93
C ILE A 27 4.76 -12.26 3.78
N PHE A 28 5.58 -11.92 4.77
CA PHE A 28 6.46 -10.76 4.65
C PHE A 28 7.70 -11.11 3.82
N GLY A 29 7.85 -10.41 2.68
CA GLY A 29 9.06 -10.43 1.88
C GLY A 29 10.05 -9.39 2.38
N VAL A 30 11.17 -9.83 2.97
CA VAL A 30 12.21 -8.95 3.53
C VAL A 30 13.59 -9.36 3.02
N ARG A 31 14.57 -8.44 3.09
CA ARG A 31 15.94 -8.73 2.64
C ARG A 31 16.63 -9.78 3.50
N ASP A 32 16.41 -9.72 4.80
CA ASP A 32 16.96 -10.66 5.77
C ASP A 32 15.87 -11.04 6.78
N PRO A 33 15.29 -12.25 6.66
CA PRO A 33 14.22 -12.73 7.54
C PRO A 33 14.67 -13.00 8.98
N VAL A 34 15.96 -13.19 9.22
CA VAL A 34 16.50 -13.61 10.53
C VAL A 34 17.16 -12.45 11.28
N GLY A 35 18.08 -11.73 10.63
CA GLY A 35 18.92 -10.69 11.26
C GLY A 35 18.58 -9.26 10.85
N GLY A 36 17.56 -9.04 10.02
CA GLY A 36 17.22 -7.74 9.45
C GLY A 36 16.88 -6.66 10.48
N LYS A 37 17.18 -5.40 10.14
CA LYS A 37 16.85 -4.23 10.97
C LYS A 37 15.33 -4.03 11.12
N THR A 38 14.56 -4.34 10.08
CA THR A 38 13.10 -4.28 10.10
C THR A 38 12.55 -5.68 10.34
N LYS A 39 11.93 -5.88 11.49
CA LYS A 39 11.35 -7.16 11.88
C LYS A 39 9.85 -7.16 11.57
N PRO A 40 9.34 -8.14 10.80
CA PRO A 40 7.91 -8.34 10.65
C PRO A 40 7.24 -8.61 12.01
N PRO A 41 5.98 -8.17 12.21
CA PRO A 41 5.25 -8.35 13.48
C PRO A 41 4.72 -9.79 13.66
N LEU A 42 5.57 -10.80 13.46
CA LEU A 42 5.17 -12.22 13.48
C LEU A 42 4.62 -12.64 14.84
N GLY A 43 5.23 -12.19 15.94
CA GLY A 43 4.79 -12.52 17.31
C GLY A 43 3.42 -11.94 17.65
N GLU A 44 3.05 -10.80 17.03
CA GLU A 44 1.74 -10.16 17.21
C GLU A 44 0.64 -10.84 16.36
N ILE A 45 0.99 -11.32 15.17
CA ILE A 45 0.06 -11.94 14.23
C ILE A 45 -0.10 -13.45 14.51
N GLY A 46 0.96 -14.12 14.95
CA GLY A 46 0.94 -15.56 15.23
C GLY A 46 1.01 -16.42 13.96
N ALA A 47 0.29 -17.57 14.00
CA ALA A 47 0.38 -18.60 12.96
C ALA A 47 -0.08 -18.17 11.56
N SER A 48 -0.79 -17.05 11.44
CA SER A 48 -1.25 -16.51 10.15
C SER A 48 -0.16 -15.71 9.40
N ALA A 49 1.04 -15.54 9.98
CA ALA A 49 2.12 -14.80 9.34
C ALA A 49 3.42 -15.59 9.28
N SER A 50 4.17 -15.38 8.21
CA SER A 50 5.53 -15.88 8.01
C SER A 50 6.43 -14.80 7.39
N SER A 51 7.74 -15.04 7.39
CA SER A 51 8.73 -14.14 6.79
C SER A 51 9.66 -14.95 5.89
N MET A 52 9.94 -14.44 4.71
CA MET A 52 10.80 -15.08 3.70
C MET A 52 11.66 -14.02 3.00
N VAL A 53 12.67 -14.44 2.27
CA VAL A 53 13.34 -13.55 1.31
C VAL A 53 12.36 -13.14 0.22
N VAL A 54 12.59 -11.96 -0.37
CA VAL A 54 11.65 -11.34 -1.32
C VAL A 54 11.19 -12.28 -2.45
N PRO A 55 12.08 -12.97 -3.20
CA PRO A 55 11.63 -13.81 -4.31
C PRO A 55 10.77 -15.00 -3.87
N ASP A 56 11.01 -15.55 -2.67
CA ASP A 56 10.22 -16.65 -2.13
C ASP A 56 8.82 -16.20 -1.71
N ALA A 57 8.72 -15.01 -1.10
CA ALA A 57 7.46 -14.40 -0.75
C ALA A 57 6.61 -14.15 -2.01
N VAL A 58 7.21 -13.59 -3.06
CA VAL A 58 6.55 -13.35 -4.37
C VAL A 58 6.01 -14.63 -5.00
N ARG A 59 6.80 -15.74 -4.95
CA ARG A 59 6.34 -17.03 -5.48
C ARG A 59 5.16 -17.61 -4.69
N SER A 60 5.16 -17.39 -3.38
CA SER A 60 4.20 -17.99 -2.46
C SER A 60 2.88 -17.23 -2.34
N GLY A 61 2.85 -15.94 -2.69
CA GLY A 61 1.68 -15.09 -2.59
C GLY A 61 0.74 -15.19 -3.79
N ASP A 62 -0.56 -15.09 -3.52
CA ASP A 62 -1.61 -14.92 -4.53
C ASP A 62 -1.59 -13.48 -5.09
N VAL A 63 -1.32 -12.52 -4.21
CA VAL A 63 -1.17 -11.08 -4.51
C VAL A 63 0.05 -10.53 -3.82
N ILE A 64 0.69 -9.53 -4.43
CA ILE A 64 1.88 -8.85 -3.92
C ILE A 64 1.49 -7.43 -3.50
N VAL A 65 1.90 -7.00 -2.33
CA VAL A 65 1.71 -5.65 -1.82
C VAL A 65 3.07 -4.97 -1.65
N LEU A 66 3.32 -3.89 -2.37
CA LEU A 66 4.55 -3.10 -2.24
C LEU A 66 4.37 -2.05 -1.15
N ALA A 67 5.09 -2.23 -0.03
CA ALA A 67 5.08 -1.34 1.13
C ALA A 67 6.51 -0.94 1.56
N THR A 68 7.37 -0.68 0.57
CA THR A 68 8.75 -0.24 0.76
C THR A 68 8.90 1.27 0.53
N PRO A 69 9.97 1.92 1.00
CA PRO A 69 10.30 3.27 0.57
C PRO A 69 10.43 3.39 -0.94
N TRP A 70 10.02 4.53 -1.50
CA TRP A 70 10.05 4.79 -2.94
C TRP A 70 11.44 4.60 -3.55
N ASP A 71 12.47 5.11 -2.91
CA ASP A 71 13.86 5.02 -3.39
C ASP A 71 14.38 3.59 -3.53
N ALA A 72 13.76 2.63 -2.84
CA ALA A 72 14.13 1.22 -2.92
C ALA A 72 13.42 0.46 -4.07
N ILE A 73 12.47 1.06 -4.77
CA ILE A 73 11.62 0.37 -5.75
C ILE A 73 12.42 -0.32 -6.86
N PRO A 74 13.42 0.30 -7.52
CA PRO A 74 14.17 -0.39 -8.59
C PRO A 74 14.86 -1.67 -8.10
N ASP A 75 15.50 -1.62 -6.94
CA ASP A 75 16.18 -2.77 -6.36
C ASP A 75 15.19 -3.84 -5.91
N VAL A 76 14.06 -3.44 -5.34
CA VAL A 76 12.99 -4.34 -4.89
C VAL A 76 12.37 -5.07 -6.07
N ILE A 77 12.00 -4.38 -7.15
CA ILE A 77 11.44 -5.01 -8.36
C ILE A 77 12.44 -6.02 -8.95
N THR A 78 13.71 -5.67 -9.00
CA THR A 78 14.77 -6.58 -9.45
C THR A 78 14.85 -7.84 -8.57
N ALA A 79 14.79 -7.66 -7.24
CA ALA A 79 14.85 -8.77 -6.27
C ALA A 79 13.61 -9.66 -6.29
N MET A 80 12.47 -9.16 -6.74
CA MET A 80 11.21 -9.91 -6.84
C MET A 80 11.29 -11.03 -7.92
N GLY A 81 12.11 -10.86 -8.93
CA GLY A 81 12.30 -11.84 -10.01
C GLY A 81 11.22 -11.80 -11.09
N ASP A 82 10.71 -12.95 -11.52
CA ASP A 82 9.68 -13.03 -12.57
C ASP A 82 8.31 -12.62 -12.03
N LEU A 83 7.77 -11.55 -12.60
CA LEU A 83 6.49 -10.93 -12.18
C LEU A 83 5.36 -11.13 -13.20
N ARG A 84 5.61 -11.88 -14.28
CA ARG A 84 4.60 -12.11 -15.34
C ARG A 84 3.34 -12.75 -14.76
N GLY A 85 2.20 -12.10 -15.02
CA GLY A 85 0.89 -12.52 -14.52
C GLY A 85 0.64 -12.28 -13.04
N LYS A 86 1.61 -11.74 -12.28
CA LYS A 86 1.41 -11.38 -10.88
C LYS A 86 0.61 -10.09 -10.76
N ILE A 87 -0.23 -10.01 -9.73
CA ILE A 87 -0.91 -8.78 -9.34
C ILE A 87 -0.09 -8.08 -8.26
N ILE A 88 0.19 -6.80 -8.49
CA ILE A 88 0.94 -5.94 -7.57
C ILE A 88 0.05 -4.79 -7.11
N ILE A 89 -0.18 -4.68 -5.82
CA ILE A 89 -0.81 -3.52 -5.19
C ILE A 89 0.29 -2.58 -4.73
N ASP A 90 0.40 -1.43 -5.37
CA ASP A 90 1.37 -0.40 -5.03
C ASP A 90 0.81 0.54 -3.97
N CYS A 91 1.40 0.51 -2.78
CA CYS A 91 1.08 1.39 -1.66
C CYS A 91 2.13 2.51 -1.48
N THR A 92 3.11 2.63 -2.37
CA THR A 92 4.20 3.60 -2.24
C THR A 92 3.78 5.00 -2.66
N ASN A 93 4.56 5.99 -2.32
CA ASN A 93 4.42 7.36 -2.82
C ASN A 93 5.81 7.93 -3.11
N PRO A 94 6.01 8.58 -4.26
CA PRO A 94 7.27 9.24 -4.62
C PRO A 94 7.43 10.58 -3.90
N ILE A 95 7.26 10.59 -2.56
CA ILE A 95 7.35 11.77 -1.70
C ILE A 95 8.76 11.87 -1.11
N PHE A 96 9.35 13.05 -1.16
CA PHE A 96 10.66 13.34 -0.60
C PHE A 96 10.69 14.72 0.08
N LEU A 97 11.72 14.97 0.90
CA LEU A 97 12.01 16.30 1.42
C LEU A 97 12.90 17.03 0.42
N ASN A 98 12.44 18.17 -0.06
CA ASN A 98 13.22 19.03 -0.95
C ASN A 98 14.29 19.85 -0.18
N ALA A 99 15.10 20.63 -0.88
CA ALA A 99 16.17 21.41 -0.28
C ALA A 99 15.69 22.45 0.76
N GLU A 100 14.43 22.91 0.61
CA GLU A 100 13.79 23.85 1.53
C GLU A 100 13.15 23.14 2.75
N GLY A 101 13.33 21.82 2.90
CA GLY A 101 12.75 21.02 3.99
C GLY A 101 11.24 20.81 3.84
N SER A 102 10.69 21.02 2.65
CA SER A 102 9.27 20.81 2.35
C SER A 102 9.05 19.48 1.66
N LEU A 103 7.92 18.83 1.96
CA LEU A 103 7.50 17.60 1.27
C LEU A 103 7.09 17.90 -0.16
N SER A 104 7.59 17.11 -1.10
CA SER A 104 7.32 17.24 -2.53
C SER A 104 7.23 15.88 -3.19
N LEU A 105 6.68 15.82 -4.41
CA LEU A 105 6.71 14.61 -5.25
C LEU A 105 7.95 14.65 -6.16
N SER A 106 8.63 13.51 -6.31
CA SER A 106 9.76 13.36 -7.24
C SER A 106 9.31 13.13 -8.68
N LEU A 107 8.03 12.79 -8.89
CA LEU A 107 7.42 12.61 -10.20
C LEU A 107 6.37 13.71 -10.44
N GLY A 108 6.30 14.19 -11.66
CA GLY A 108 5.37 15.25 -12.05
C GLY A 108 4.02 14.71 -12.56
N SER A 109 3.21 15.61 -13.14
CA SER A 109 1.86 15.29 -13.64
C SER A 109 1.82 14.40 -14.90
N SER A 110 2.97 14.16 -15.56
CA SER A 110 3.06 13.36 -16.79
C SER A 110 3.21 11.86 -16.53
N THR A 111 3.61 11.47 -15.32
CA THR A 111 3.76 10.08 -14.88
C THR A 111 3.53 9.98 -13.37
N SER A 112 3.44 8.76 -12.85
CA SER A 112 3.27 8.43 -11.44
C SER A 112 4.21 7.31 -11.01
N GLY A 113 4.36 7.12 -9.70
CA GLY A 113 5.09 5.98 -9.13
C GLY A 113 4.51 4.65 -9.57
N ALA A 114 3.18 4.53 -9.60
CA ALA A 114 2.52 3.31 -10.05
C ALA A 114 2.79 2.98 -11.53
N GLU A 115 2.83 3.98 -12.40
CA GLU A 115 3.17 3.80 -13.82
C GLU A 115 4.65 3.40 -13.99
N GLU A 116 5.56 3.97 -13.20
CA GLU A 116 6.97 3.56 -13.19
C GLU A 116 7.14 2.12 -12.69
N ILE A 117 6.40 1.71 -11.65
CA ILE A 117 6.38 0.32 -11.18
C ILE A 117 5.87 -0.61 -12.29
N ALA A 118 4.79 -0.25 -12.98
CA ALA A 118 4.26 -1.06 -14.09
C ALA A 118 5.28 -1.19 -15.24
N ARG A 119 6.04 -0.15 -15.52
CA ARG A 119 7.12 -0.18 -16.51
C ARG A 119 8.28 -1.10 -16.10
N LEU A 120 8.67 -1.07 -14.82
CA LEU A 120 9.75 -1.90 -14.27
C LEU A 120 9.33 -3.36 -14.09
N ALA A 121 8.12 -3.60 -13.62
CA ALA A 121 7.55 -4.93 -13.34
C ALA A 121 6.90 -5.53 -14.60
N THR A 122 7.68 -5.72 -15.65
CA THR A 122 7.20 -6.17 -16.96
C THR A 122 6.33 -7.42 -16.87
N GLY A 123 5.10 -7.31 -17.38
CA GLY A 123 4.12 -8.40 -17.40
C GLY A 123 3.33 -8.56 -16.10
N ALA A 124 3.58 -7.76 -15.08
CA ALA A 124 2.72 -7.67 -13.91
C ALA A 124 1.47 -6.81 -14.19
N ARG A 125 0.43 -7.05 -13.41
CA ARG A 125 -0.81 -6.26 -13.39
C ARG A 125 -0.77 -5.39 -12.14
N VAL A 126 -0.76 -4.07 -12.31
CA VAL A 126 -0.52 -3.12 -11.20
C VAL A 126 -1.81 -2.39 -10.83
N ALA A 127 -2.09 -2.33 -9.54
CA ALA A 127 -3.10 -1.46 -8.95
C ALA A 127 -2.44 -0.50 -7.96
N LYS A 128 -2.86 0.77 -7.95
CA LYS A 128 -2.50 1.76 -6.93
C LYS A 128 -3.57 1.79 -5.87
N ALA A 129 -3.21 1.54 -4.60
CA ALA A 129 -4.16 1.57 -3.48
C ALA A 129 -3.44 1.71 -2.13
N PHE A 130 -4.19 1.99 -1.04
CA PHE A 130 -3.68 2.08 0.34
C PHE A 130 -2.57 3.11 0.54
N ASN A 131 -2.51 4.13 -0.31
CA ASN A 131 -1.44 5.13 -0.33
C ASN A 131 -1.88 6.51 0.14
N THR A 132 -3.19 6.80 0.24
CA THR A 132 -3.70 8.18 0.36
C THR A 132 -3.78 8.72 1.79
N TYR A 133 -3.41 7.92 2.81
CA TYR A 133 -3.27 8.34 4.20
C TYR A 133 -2.32 7.43 4.98
N GLY A 134 -1.99 7.81 6.24
CA GLY A 134 -0.97 7.15 7.03
C GLY A 134 -1.37 5.76 7.51
N TRP A 135 -0.37 4.94 7.76
CA TRP A 135 -0.49 3.56 8.22
C TRP A 135 -1.28 3.40 9.54
N GLU A 136 -1.33 4.44 10.35
CA GLU A 136 -2.03 4.47 11.64
C GLU A 136 -3.52 4.19 11.48
N ASN A 137 -4.08 4.54 10.33
CA ASN A 137 -5.51 4.43 10.06
C ASN A 137 -5.95 3.02 9.63
N PHE A 138 -5.02 2.11 9.31
CA PHE A 138 -5.39 0.77 8.83
C PHE A 138 -5.66 -0.24 9.96
N ALA A 139 -5.36 0.10 11.21
CA ALA A 139 -5.62 -0.77 12.34
C ALA A 139 -7.10 -0.82 12.75
N ASP A 140 -7.80 0.30 12.57
CA ASP A 140 -9.23 0.48 12.88
C ASP A 140 -9.81 1.54 11.93
N ALA A 141 -10.84 1.18 11.20
CA ALA A 141 -11.57 2.05 10.28
C ALA A 141 -12.76 2.76 10.96
N SER A 142 -12.89 2.67 12.27
CA SER A 142 -13.98 3.31 13.03
C SER A 142 -13.66 4.78 13.29
N TYR A 143 -14.57 5.65 12.90
CA TYR A 143 -14.49 7.08 13.16
C TYR A 143 -15.75 7.56 13.88
N PRO A 144 -15.77 7.52 15.24
CA PRO A 144 -16.92 7.93 16.04
C PRO A 144 -17.34 9.39 15.73
N GLY A 145 -18.63 9.63 15.63
CA GLY A 145 -19.18 10.96 15.36
C GLY A 145 -19.57 11.19 13.89
N TYR A 146 -19.28 10.25 12.99
CA TYR A 146 -19.65 10.35 11.57
C TYR A 146 -20.76 9.40 11.16
N GLY A 147 -21.48 8.77 12.12
CA GLY A 147 -22.57 7.82 11.86
C GLY A 147 -22.07 6.61 11.07
N ASP A 148 -22.82 6.25 10.01
CA ASP A 148 -22.50 5.12 9.13
C ASP A 148 -21.52 5.48 8.00
N LEU A 149 -20.97 6.69 7.98
CA LEU A 149 -20.01 7.12 6.98
C LEU A 149 -18.70 6.35 7.16
N LYS A 150 -18.35 5.53 6.16
CA LYS A 150 -17.08 4.80 6.14
C LYS A 150 -15.96 5.66 5.55
N PRO A 151 -14.72 5.47 6.01
CA PRO A 151 -13.57 6.04 5.35
C PRO A 151 -13.46 5.46 3.93
N VAL A 152 -13.15 6.30 2.94
CA VAL A 152 -12.98 5.86 1.56
C VAL A 152 -11.56 5.42 1.29
N LEU A 153 -11.41 4.38 0.48
CA LEU A 153 -10.12 3.93 -0.04
C LEU A 153 -10.13 4.09 -1.56
N PHE A 154 -9.43 5.12 -2.04
CA PHE A 154 -9.28 5.35 -3.47
C PHE A 154 -8.29 4.37 -4.07
N TYR A 155 -8.61 3.86 -5.27
CA TYR A 155 -7.73 2.99 -6.02
C TYR A 155 -7.91 3.15 -7.52
N CYS A 156 -6.91 2.71 -8.29
CA CYS A 156 -6.95 2.65 -9.74
C CYS A 156 -6.13 1.48 -10.28
N SER A 157 -6.55 0.95 -11.42
CA SER A 157 -5.85 -0.10 -12.17
C SER A 157 -6.41 -0.19 -13.58
N ASP A 158 -5.61 -0.70 -14.53
CA ASP A 158 -6.09 -1.08 -15.87
C ASP A 158 -6.58 -2.53 -15.92
N ASP A 159 -6.42 -3.31 -14.85
CA ASP A 159 -6.75 -4.73 -14.75
C ASP A 159 -7.92 -4.97 -13.81
N ASP A 160 -8.99 -5.61 -14.31
CA ASP A 160 -10.23 -5.78 -13.54
C ASP A 160 -10.08 -6.77 -12.38
N GLU A 161 -9.27 -7.85 -12.51
CA GLU A 161 -9.01 -8.76 -11.40
C GLU A 161 -8.22 -8.08 -10.28
N ALA A 162 -7.26 -7.22 -10.63
CA ALA A 162 -6.54 -6.42 -9.65
C ALA A 162 -7.48 -5.46 -8.91
N LYS A 163 -8.47 -4.85 -9.60
CA LYS A 163 -9.51 -4.02 -8.98
C LYS A 163 -10.35 -4.81 -7.99
N GLU A 164 -10.85 -5.98 -8.38
CA GLU A 164 -11.66 -6.85 -7.51
C GLU A 164 -10.90 -7.25 -6.23
N ILE A 165 -9.61 -7.58 -6.35
CA ILE A 165 -8.76 -7.91 -5.20
C ILE A 165 -8.60 -6.69 -4.28
N VAL A 166 -8.32 -5.50 -4.83
CA VAL A 166 -8.21 -4.27 -4.03
C VAL A 166 -9.51 -3.98 -3.30
N GLU A 167 -10.66 -4.06 -3.98
CA GLU A 167 -11.97 -3.87 -3.37
C GLU A 167 -12.21 -4.81 -2.19
N LYS A 168 -11.94 -6.11 -2.40
CA LYS A 168 -12.08 -7.09 -1.35
C LYS A 168 -11.20 -6.73 -0.14
N LEU A 169 -9.92 -6.46 -0.37
CA LEU A 169 -8.97 -6.15 0.69
C LEU A 169 -9.31 -4.84 1.43
N ALA A 170 -9.88 -3.86 0.74
CA ALA A 170 -10.37 -2.63 1.36
C ALA A 170 -11.61 -2.88 2.24
N LYS A 171 -12.58 -3.64 1.73
CA LYS A 171 -13.80 -4.02 2.47
C LYS A 171 -13.48 -4.86 3.72
N ASP A 172 -12.51 -5.75 3.62
CA ASP A 172 -12.03 -6.59 4.75
C ASP A 172 -11.43 -5.73 5.89
N LEU A 173 -10.97 -4.51 5.60
CA LEU A 173 -10.51 -3.53 6.59
C LEU A 173 -11.59 -2.53 7.03
N GLY A 174 -12.81 -2.63 6.52
CA GLY A 174 -13.91 -1.73 6.88
C GLY A 174 -14.01 -0.44 6.04
N TYR A 175 -13.22 -0.32 4.96
CA TYR A 175 -13.23 0.85 4.07
C TYR A 175 -14.29 0.72 2.97
N GLU A 176 -14.75 1.88 2.48
CA GLU A 176 -15.50 2.01 1.22
C GLU A 176 -14.51 2.13 0.06
N PRO A 177 -14.33 1.11 -0.80
CA PRO A 177 -13.46 1.23 -1.96
C PRO A 177 -14.08 2.14 -3.01
N VAL A 178 -13.28 3.05 -3.54
CA VAL A 178 -13.71 4.00 -4.60
C VAL A 178 -12.76 3.89 -5.78
N GLU A 179 -13.25 3.27 -6.85
CA GLU A 179 -12.53 3.21 -8.12
C GLU A 179 -12.40 4.59 -8.74
N THR A 180 -11.20 4.95 -9.17
CA THR A 180 -10.94 6.24 -9.81
C THR A 180 -10.60 6.12 -11.29
N GLY A 181 -10.53 4.91 -11.84
CA GLY A 181 -10.28 4.64 -13.25
C GLY A 181 -9.01 3.82 -13.50
N GLY A 182 -8.42 3.97 -14.69
CA GLY A 182 -7.17 3.29 -15.08
C GLY A 182 -5.95 3.74 -14.29
N LEU A 183 -4.82 3.01 -14.44
CA LEU A 183 -3.59 3.22 -13.65
C LEU A 183 -3.06 4.66 -13.70
N GLY A 184 -3.30 5.38 -14.81
CA GLY A 184 -2.94 6.80 -14.95
C GLY A 184 -3.56 7.72 -13.89
N MET A 185 -4.64 7.30 -13.21
CA MET A 185 -5.23 8.05 -12.09
C MET A 185 -4.33 8.08 -10.84
N ALA A 186 -3.29 7.26 -10.78
CA ALA A 186 -2.26 7.37 -9.75
C ALA A 186 -1.61 8.75 -9.71
N ARG A 187 -1.58 9.47 -10.85
CA ARG A 187 -1.14 10.89 -10.96
C ARG A 187 -1.98 11.84 -10.11
N SER A 188 -3.18 11.44 -9.67
CA SER A 188 -4.03 12.19 -8.74
C SER A 188 -3.96 11.64 -7.32
N LEU A 189 -3.83 10.32 -7.15
CA LEU A 189 -3.79 9.67 -5.84
C LEU A 189 -2.47 9.95 -5.08
N GLU A 190 -1.35 10.06 -5.78
CA GLU A 190 -0.07 10.40 -5.14
C GLU A 190 -0.01 11.86 -4.64
N PRO A 191 -0.48 12.88 -5.40
CA PRO A 191 -0.70 14.22 -4.86
C PRO A 191 -1.69 14.26 -3.69
N LEU A 192 -2.73 13.44 -3.70
CA LEU A 192 -3.67 13.34 -2.57
C LEU A 192 -2.96 12.82 -1.31
N ALA A 193 -2.05 11.85 -1.44
CA ALA A 193 -1.20 11.38 -0.35
C ALA A 193 -0.27 12.48 0.18
N LEU A 194 0.32 13.30 -0.72
CA LEU A 194 1.13 14.44 -0.33
C LEU A 194 0.29 15.47 0.44
N LEU A 195 -0.93 15.76 -0.02
CA LEU A 195 -1.84 16.68 0.68
C LEU A 195 -2.15 16.15 2.09
N TRP A 196 -2.50 14.87 2.21
CA TRP A 196 -2.76 14.23 3.50
C TRP A 196 -1.57 14.36 4.44
N THR A 197 -0.36 14.02 3.95
CA THR A 197 0.88 14.09 4.75
C THR A 197 1.16 15.51 5.24
N ARG A 198 0.99 16.51 4.37
CA ARG A 198 1.15 17.94 4.74
C ARG A 198 0.14 18.37 5.82
N LEU A 199 -1.11 17.93 5.70
CA LEU A 199 -2.15 18.23 6.71
C LEU A 199 -1.83 17.55 8.04
N ALA A 200 -1.37 16.30 8.04
CA ALA A 200 -0.95 15.59 9.26
C ALA A 200 0.19 16.33 9.97
N VAL A 201 1.19 16.80 9.23
CA VAL A 201 2.32 17.59 9.78
C VAL A 201 1.81 18.92 10.37
N ARG A 202 0.96 19.68 9.66
CA ARG A 202 0.41 20.96 10.13
C ARG A 202 -0.46 20.81 11.37
N ARG A 203 -1.10 19.67 11.57
CA ARG A 203 -1.92 19.33 12.76
C ARG A 203 -1.09 18.79 13.94
N GLY A 204 0.18 19.14 14.02
CA GLY A 204 1.07 18.67 15.09
C GLY A 204 1.41 17.19 14.99
N ARG A 205 1.50 16.65 13.78
CA ARG A 205 1.71 15.23 13.46
C ARG A 205 0.58 14.35 13.99
N ASN A 206 -0.66 14.85 13.95
CA ASN A 206 -1.83 14.03 14.25
C ASN A 206 -2.32 13.33 12.96
N PRO A 207 -2.06 12.01 12.79
CA PRO A 207 -2.44 11.26 11.60
C PRO A 207 -3.87 10.68 11.66
N ASN A 208 -4.61 10.92 12.75
CA ASN A 208 -5.92 10.30 12.99
C ASN A 208 -7.03 10.97 12.18
N PHE A 209 -6.93 10.95 10.87
CA PHE A 209 -7.97 11.38 9.94
C PHE A 209 -7.82 10.70 8.58
N VAL A 210 -8.95 10.57 7.89
CA VAL A 210 -9.07 9.92 6.59
C VAL A 210 -9.97 10.73 5.67
N TRP A 211 -10.11 10.31 4.44
CA TRP A 211 -11.07 10.86 3.49
C TRP A 211 -12.43 10.18 3.67
N GLY A 212 -13.50 10.94 3.57
CA GLY A 212 -14.88 10.47 3.53
C GLY A 212 -15.60 11.08 2.33
N MET A 213 -16.52 10.35 1.72
CA MET A 213 -17.32 10.83 0.58
C MET A 213 -18.79 10.88 0.97
N MET A 214 -19.36 12.08 1.00
CA MET A 214 -20.80 12.27 1.17
C MET A 214 -21.48 12.23 -0.19
N LYS A 215 -22.49 11.37 -0.33
CA LYS A 215 -23.34 11.27 -1.54
C LYS A 215 -24.71 11.86 -1.24
N ARG A 216 -25.33 12.52 -2.21
CA ARG A 216 -26.73 12.96 -2.19
C ARG A 216 -27.64 11.93 -2.84
#